data_f04b75e69392b2a1fa1e21b92aadd8ae
#
_entry.id   f04b75e69392b2a1fa1e21b92aadd8ae
#
_cell.length_a   1.000
_cell.length_b   1.000
_cell.length_c   1.000
_cell.angle_alpha   90.00
_cell.angle_beta   90.00
_cell.angle_gamma   90.00
#
_symmetry.space_group_name_H-M   'P 1'
#
loop_
_entity.id
_entity.type
_entity.pdbx_description
1 polymer ?
#
loop_
_entity_poly.entity_id
_entity_poly.type
_entity_poly.pdbx_seq_one_letter_code
_entity_poly.pdbx_strand_id
1 'polypeptide(L)'
;MKKTGIFAVILALSLVLTGCMTGGMIPPPETLADGTPWNTEWVNMAGKVGVERPEGFDLLTTNGTLEDMTIHYATWVRGEETEVDKDTYIYEGQVYLMTELCDSEASAQATVEQWYGQFGGNLTLTDRETVTLAGQEFELLSYDCTDSHFDRGITAIWRYGSMVLVADIACADTLELDLRQTMVDFLAGFHYA
;
A
#
# COMPACT_ATOMS: atom_id res chain seq x y z
N MET A 1 15.71 -20.62 16.37
CA MET A 1 14.56 -20.41 15.48
C MET A 1 14.67 -18.96 15.01
N LYS A 2 15.06 -18.74 13.76
CA LYS A 2 15.21 -17.40 13.18
C LYS A 2 13.80 -16.85 12.92
N LYS A 3 13.43 -15.74 13.58
CA LYS A 3 12.24 -14.98 13.26
C LYS A 3 12.53 -14.26 11.93
N THR A 4 12.15 -14.87 10.83
CA THR A 4 12.04 -14.17 9.54
C THR A 4 10.91 -13.17 9.71
N GLY A 5 11.26 -11.88 9.74
CA GLY A 5 10.29 -10.82 9.94
C GLY A 5 9.29 -10.77 8.79
N ILE A 6 8.08 -10.34 9.09
CA ILE A 6 6.94 -10.18 8.15
C ILE A 6 7.33 -9.28 6.94
N PHE A 7 8.34 -8.42 7.08
CA PHE A 7 8.89 -7.62 5.98
C PHE A 7 9.51 -8.47 4.86
N ALA A 8 10.13 -9.59 5.19
CA ALA A 8 10.53 -10.58 4.18
C ALA A 8 9.30 -11.19 3.48
N VAL A 9 8.14 -11.17 4.12
CA VAL A 9 6.88 -11.64 3.55
C VAL A 9 6.25 -10.58 2.64
N ILE A 10 6.31 -9.29 2.99
CA ILE A 10 5.79 -8.20 2.12
C ILE A 10 6.69 -8.04 0.90
N LEU A 11 8.00 -7.99 1.08
CA LEU A 11 8.95 -8.01 -0.03
C LEU A 11 8.87 -9.33 -0.82
N ALA A 12 8.72 -10.48 -0.15
CA ALA A 12 8.55 -11.78 -0.79
C ALA A 12 7.16 -11.93 -1.44
N LEU A 13 6.09 -11.30 -0.93
CA LEU A 13 4.81 -11.30 -1.63
C LEU A 13 4.85 -10.47 -2.91
N SER A 14 5.54 -9.32 -2.91
CA SER A 14 5.75 -8.58 -4.16
C SER A 14 6.64 -9.32 -5.16
N LEU A 15 7.53 -10.20 -4.70
CA LEU A 15 8.47 -10.96 -5.51
C LEU A 15 7.95 -12.34 -6.00
N VAL A 16 6.97 -12.94 -5.33
CA VAL A 16 6.51 -14.30 -5.65
C VAL A 16 5.32 -14.32 -6.63
N LEU A 17 4.72 -13.17 -6.93
CA LEU A 17 3.48 -13.11 -7.74
C LEU A 17 3.67 -12.72 -9.21
N THR A 18 4.86 -12.86 -9.79
CA THR A 18 5.04 -12.85 -11.26
C THR A 18 4.48 -14.09 -11.96
N GLY A 19 3.76 -14.95 -11.24
CA GLY A 19 3.01 -16.08 -11.79
C GLY A 19 1.64 -15.66 -12.26
N CYS A 20 1.43 -15.57 -13.58
CA CYS A 20 0.19 -15.45 -14.30
C CYS A 20 -1.06 -15.88 -13.50
N MET A 21 -1.76 -14.95 -12.90
CA MET A 21 -3.18 -15.11 -12.62
C MET A 21 -3.93 -14.02 -13.38
N THR A 22 -4.41 -14.37 -14.56
CA THR A 22 -5.46 -13.64 -15.28
C THR A 22 -6.80 -13.84 -14.54
N GLY A 23 -6.86 -13.46 -13.28
CA GLY A 23 -8.12 -13.20 -12.61
C GLY A 23 -8.68 -11.95 -13.25
N GLY A 24 -9.83 -12.05 -13.93
CA GLY A 24 -10.42 -10.91 -14.58
C GLY A 24 -10.65 -9.80 -13.55
N MET A 25 -9.95 -8.66 -13.73
CA MET A 25 -10.25 -7.45 -12.96
C MET A 25 -11.71 -7.10 -13.22
N ILE A 26 -12.49 -6.97 -12.17
CA ILE A 26 -13.82 -6.37 -12.28
C ILE A 26 -13.55 -4.89 -12.59
N PRO A 27 -13.95 -4.37 -13.76
CA PRO A 27 -13.72 -2.97 -14.06
C PRO A 27 -14.45 -2.12 -12.99
N PRO A 28 -13.86 -0.99 -12.57
CA PRO A 28 -14.51 -0.08 -11.66
C PRO A 28 -15.87 0.35 -12.26
N PRO A 29 -16.88 0.64 -11.44
CA PRO A 29 -18.13 1.19 -11.93
C PRO A 29 -17.87 2.54 -12.61
N GLU A 30 -18.66 2.88 -13.63
CA GLU A 30 -18.51 4.16 -14.33
C GLU A 30 -18.79 5.38 -13.44
N THR A 31 -19.58 5.18 -12.38
CA THR A 31 -19.96 6.21 -11.40
C THR A 31 -20.06 5.63 -10.00
N LEU A 32 -19.75 6.46 -9.01
CA LEU A 32 -20.07 6.22 -7.60
C LEU A 32 -21.58 6.19 -7.36
N ALA A 33 -22.01 5.74 -6.18
CA ALA A 33 -23.42 5.69 -5.80
C ALA A 33 -24.11 7.05 -5.84
N ASP A 34 -23.38 8.14 -5.70
CA ASP A 34 -23.86 9.52 -5.79
C ASP A 34 -23.89 10.09 -7.23
N GLY A 35 -23.48 9.28 -8.22
CA GLY A 35 -23.43 9.67 -9.64
C GLY A 35 -22.13 10.37 -10.05
N THR A 36 -21.17 10.54 -9.15
CA THR A 36 -19.84 11.08 -9.48
C THR A 36 -19.08 10.11 -10.38
N PRO A 37 -18.40 10.56 -11.47
CA PRO A 37 -17.59 9.69 -12.28
C PRO A 37 -16.49 9.01 -11.42
N TRP A 38 -16.36 7.71 -11.57
CA TRP A 38 -15.34 6.95 -10.87
C TRP A 38 -14.02 7.05 -11.65
N ASN A 39 -13.16 7.91 -11.22
CA ASN A 39 -11.91 8.24 -11.92
C ASN A 39 -10.69 7.57 -11.26
N THR A 40 -10.88 6.36 -10.76
CA THR A 40 -9.86 5.64 -10.03
C THR A 40 -9.21 4.57 -10.89
N GLU A 41 -7.93 4.37 -10.68
CA GLU A 41 -7.16 3.31 -11.35
C GLU A 41 -7.26 1.97 -10.65
N TRP A 42 -7.45 1.98 -9.33
CA TRP A 42 -7.55 0.76 -8.54
C TRP A 42 -8.70 0.83 -7.55
N VAL A 43 -9.42 -0.28 -7.42
CA VAL A 43 -10.63 -0.36 -6.60
C VAL A 43 -10.68 -1.69 -5.86
N ASN A 44 -10.95 -1.63 -4.55
CA ASN A 44 -11.46 -2.77 -3.80
C ASN A 44 -12.99 -2.71 -3.77
N MET A 45 -13.64 -3.49 -4.63
CA MET A 45 -15.09 -3.51 -4.73
C MET A 45 -15.79 -4.02 -3.48
N ALA A 46 -15.20 -4.99 -2.77
CA ALA A 46 -15.77 -5.53 -1.53
C ALA A 46 -15.77 -4.48 -0.42
N GLY A 47 -14.70 -3.70 -0.29
CA GLY A 47 -14.57 -2.63 0.69
C GLY A 47 -15.04 -1.27 0.19
N LYS A 48 -15.43 -1.15 -1.07
CA LYS A 48 -15.83 0.12 -1.70
C LYS A 48 -14.77 1.22 -1.57
N VAL A 49 -13.51 0.82 -1.70
CA VAL A 49 -12.34 1.69 -1.64
C VAL A 49 -11.76 1.89 -3.03
N GLY A 50 -11.38 3.11 -3.36
CA GLY A 50 -10.70 3.44 -4.60
C GLY A 50 -9.62 4.48 -4.40
N VAL A 51 -8.59 4.40 -5.24
CA VAL A 51 -7.46 5.34 -5.28
C VAL A 51 -7.08 5.63 -6.72
N GLU A 52 -6.50 6.80 -6.96
CA GLU A 52 -5.86 7.14 -8.21
C GLU A 52 -4.40 6.68 -8.23
N ARG A 53 -3.80 6.61 -9.43
CA ARG A 53 -2.37 6.31 -9.56
C ARG A 53 -1.54 7.39 -8.89
N PRO A 54 -0.53 7.03 -8.08
CA PRO A 54 0.43 8.01 -7.59
C PRO A 54 1.20 8.65 -8.75
N GLU A 55 1.33 9.96 -8.75
CA GLU A 55 1.97 10.70 -9.83
C GLU A 55 3.43 10.27 -10.02
N GLY A 56 3.79 9.96 -11.26
CA GLY A 56 5.14 9.54 -11.64
C GLY A 56 5.50 8.11 -11.28
N PHE A 57 4.53 7.29 -10.89
CA PHE A 57 4.71 5.86 -10.67
C PHE A 57 3.97 5.05 -11.73
N ASP A 58 4.53 3.91 -12.10
CA ASP A 58 3.95 2.95 -13.03
C ASP A 58 3.37 1.75 -12.27
N LEU A 59 2.22 1.26 -12.73
CA LEU A 59 1.58 0.10 -12.12
C LEU A 59 2.42 -1.17 -12.36
N LEU A 60 2.87 -1.81 -11.28
CA LEU A 60 3.58 -3.08 -11.35
C LEU A 60 2.64 -4.26 -11.18
N THR A 61 1.80 -4.23 -10.15
CA THR A 61 0.95 -5.36 -9.82
C THR A 61 -0.37 -4.90 -9.22
N THR A 62 -1.46 -5.53 -9.65
CA THR A 62 -2.73 -5.52 -8.91
C THR A 62 -3.12 -6.93 -8.57
N ASN A 63 -3.64 -7.13 -7.37
CA ASN A 63 -4.26 -8.38 -6.98
C ASN A 63 -5.75 -8.35 -7.34
N GLY A 64 -6.17 -9.32 -8.16
CA GLY A 64 -7.60 -9.64 -8.26
C GLY A 64 -8.06 -10.40 -7.01
N THR A 65 -9.33 -10.33 -6.69
CA THR A 65 -9.99 -11.12 -5.64
C THR A 65 -9.71 -12.61 -5.83
N LEU A 66 -9.06 -13.24 -4.88
CA LEU A 66 -9.25 -14.68 -4.67
C LEU A 66 -10.57 -14.84 -3.91
N GLU A 67 -11.41 -15.80 -4.28
CA GLU A 67 -12.82 -15.96 -3.84
C GLU A 67 -13.02 -15.92 -2.31
N ASP A 68 -11.98 -16.17 -1.52
CA ASP A 68 -12.01 -16.14 -0.05
C ASP A 68 -11.10 -15.06 0.58
N MET A 69 -10.50 -14.17 -0.23
CA MET A 69 -9.60 -13.14 0.30
C MET A 69 -10.32 -11.84 0.58
N THR A 70 -10.20 -11.41 1.82
CA THR A 70 -10.61 -10.08 2.30
C THR A 70 -9.54 -9.02 2.05
N ILE A 71 -8.34 -9.43 1.60
CA ILE A 71 -7.18 -8.58 1.37
C ILE A 71 -7.00 -8.33 -0.13
N HIS A 72 -6.87 -7.07 -0.48
CA HIS A 72 -6.56 -6.61 -1.83
C HIS A 72 -5.34 -5.69 -1.78
N TYR A 73 -4.46 -5.77 -2.78
CA TYR A 73 -3.30 -4.90 -2.85
C TYR A 73 -2.98 -4.46 -4.28
N ALA A 74 -2.25 -3.36 -4.36
CA ALA A 74 -1.62 -2.88 -5.58
C ALA A 74 -0.22 -2.36 -5.27
N THR A 75 0.65 -2.40 -6.27
CA THR A 75 2.01 -1.90 -6.18
C THR A 75 2.30 -1.06 -7.41
N TRP A 76 2.83 0.13 -7.20
CA TRP A 76 3.36 1.01 -8.24
C TRP A 76 4.84 1.25 -7.97
N VAL A 77 5.60 1.46 -9.03
CA VAL A 77 7.06 1.58 -8.98
C VAL A 77 7.54 2.81 -9.72
N ARG A 78 8.71 3.33 -9.33
CA ARG A 78 9.36 4.48 -9.95
C ARG A 78 10.87 4.34 -9.89
N GLY A 79 11.56 4.94 -10.88
CA GLY A 79 13.02 4.95 -10.95
C GLY A 79 13.56 3.76 -11.75
N GLU A 80 14.87 3.55 -11.64
CA GLU A 80 15.55 2.50 -12.38
C GLU A 80 15.27 1.11 -11.78
N GLU A 81 15.12 0.13 -12.68
CA GLU A 81 14.97 -1.27 -12.31
C GLU A 81 16.36 -1.88 -12.14
N THR A 82 16.57 -2.59 -11.04
CA THR A 82 17.81 -3.29 -10.73
C THR A 82 17.53 -4.76 -10.47
N GLU A 83 18.19 -5.65 -11.21
CA GLU A 83 18.14 -7.08 -10.95
C GLU A 83 19.02 -7.40 -9.72
N VAL A 84 18.43 -7.93 -8.66
CA VAL A 84 19.12 -8.27 -7.42
C VAL A 84 19.39 -9.77 -7.27
N ASP A 85 18.62 -10.60 -7.95
CA ASP A 85 18.79 -12.05 -8.06
C ASP A 85 18.09 -12.51 -9.35
N LYS A 86 18.32 -13.74 -9.75
CA LYS A 86 17.74 -14.30 -10.97
C LYS A 86 16.22 -14.10 -10.97
N ASP A 87 15.74 -13.35 -11.96
CA ASP A 87 14.32 -13.01 -12.17
C ASP A 87 13.70 -12.19 -11.02
N THR A 88 14.50 -11.54 -10.16
CA THR A 88 14.08 -10.69 -9.06
C THR A 88 14.54 -9.26 -9.31
N TYR A 89 13.61 -8.35 -9.42
CA TYR A 89 13.85 -6.95 -9.75
C TYR A 89 13.34 -6.05 -8.63
N ILE A 90 14.07 -4.99 -8.37
CA ILE A 90 13.70 -3.90 -7.46
C ILE A 90 13.78 -2.57 -8.18
N TYR A 91 13.03 -1.60 -7.69
CA TYR A 91 12.99 -0.24 -8.21
C TYR A 91 13.48 0.73 -7.13
N GLU A 92 13.89 1.94 -7.53
CA GLU A 92 14.36 2.96 -6.58
C GLU A 92 13.23 3.47 -5.66
N GLY A 93 12.00 3.42 -6.12
CA GLY A 93 10.81 3.80 -5.33
C GLY A 93 9.63 2.87 -5.57
N GLN A 94 8.87 2.65 -4.51
CA GLN A 94 7.68 1.79 -4.54
C GLN A 94 6.56 2.41 -3.72
N VAL A 95 5.34 2.35 -4.25
CA VAL A 95 4.10 2.55 -3.49
C VAL A 95 3.39 1.22 -3.38
N TYR A 96 3.11 0.81 -2.18
CA TYR A 96 2.31 -0.38 -1.86
C TYR A 96 1.01 0.08 -1.22
N LEU A 97 -0.10 -0.44 -1.71
CA LEU A 97 -1.42 -0.23 -1.12
C LEU A 97 -2.02 -1.57 -0.76
N MET A 98 -2.53 -1.68 0.45
CA MET A 98 -3.31 -2.82 0.91
C MET A 98 -4.63 -2.33 1.48
N THR A 99 -5.71 -3.04 1.18
CA THR A 99 -6.99 -2.90 1.89
C THR A 99 -7.45 -4.26 2.37
N GLU A 100 -8.01 -4.30 3.57
CA GLU A 100 -8.54 -5.51 4.17
C GLU A 100 -9.93 -5.24 4.74
N LEU A 101 -10.90 -6.07 4.34
CA LEU A 101 -12.21 -6.13 4.98
C LEU A 101 -12.17 -7.24 6.04
N CYS A 102 -12.01 -6.85 7.28
CA CYS A 102 -11.93 -7.75 8.41
C CYS A 102 -13.32 -8.26 8.84
N ASP A 103 -13.37 -9.40 9.51
CA ASP A 103 -14.62 -9.99 10.03
C ASP A 103 -15.29 -9.14 11.12
N SER A 104 -14.53 -8.26 11.77
CA SER A 104 -15.01 -7.41 12.86
C SER A 104 -14.11 -6.18 13.05
N GLU A 105 -14.61 -5.18 13.77
CA GLU A 105 -13.79 -4.03 14.19
C GLU A 105 -12.62 -4.43 15.09
N ALA A 106 -12.79 -5.48 15.91
CA ALA A 106 -11.71 -5.99 16.75
C ALA A 106 -10.59 -6.63 15.91
N SER A 107 -10.94 -7.35 14.85
CA SER A 107 -9.97 -7.89 13.90
C SER A 107 -9.25 -6.76 13.15
N ALA A 108 -10.00 -5.73 12.70
CA ALA A 108 -9.41 -4.56 12.05
C ALA A 108 -8.42 -3.82 12.98
N GLN A 109 -8.75 -3.68 14.25
CA GLN A 109 -7.84 -3.12 15.24
C GLN A 109 -6.57 -3.98 15.39
N ALA A 110 -6.70 -5.30 15.43
CA ALA A 110 -5.56 -6.20 15.51
C ALA A 110 -4.65 -6.12 14.26
N THR A 111 -5.24 -5.97 13.07
CA THR A 111 -4.49 -5.70 11.83
C THR A 111 -3.69 -4.40 11.95
N VAL A 112 -4.29 -3.32 12.41
CA VAL A 112 -3.60 -2.03 12.62
C VAL A 112 -2.46 -2.18 13.64
N GLU A 113 -2.69 -2.86 14.77
CA GLU A 113 -1.65 -3.10 15.79
C GLU A 113 -0.49 -3.95 15.24
N GLN A 114 -0.78 -4.90 14.34
CA GLN A 114 0.24 -5.69 13.66
C GLN A 114 1.12 -4.80 12.76
N TRP A 115 0.54 -3.80 12.08
CA TRP A 115 1.29 -2.83 11.30
C TRP A 115 2.19 -1.96 12.17
N TYR A 116 1.71 -1.47 13.31
CA TYR A 116 2.57 -0.74 14.26
C TYR A 116 3.71 -1.61 14.80
N GLY A 117 3.46 -2.90 14.98
CA GLY A 117 4.47 -3.86 15.43
C GLY A 117 5.63 -4.09 14.45
N GLN A 118 5.53 -3.58 13.21
CA GLN A 118 6.63 -3.67 12.22
C GLN A 118 7.72 -2.62 12.48
N PHE A 119 7.37 -1.50 13.13
CA PHE A 119 8.35 -0.48 13.50
C PHE A 119 9.21 -0.98 14.68
N GLY A 120 10.47 -1.19 14.39
CA GLY A 120 11.47 -1.83 15.24
C GLY A 120 12.38 -2.73 14.41
N GLY A 121 13.51 -3.13 14.93
CA GLY A 121 14.48 -3.90 14.13
C GLY A 121 15.07 -3.06 13.00
N ASN A 122 14.73 -3.38 11.75
CA ASN A 122 15.26 -2.68 10.57
C ASN A 122 14.49 -1.41 10.18
N LEU A 123 13.40 -1.08 10.87
CA LEU A 123 12.64 0.14 10.64
C LEU A 123 12.67 1.02 11.88
N THR A 124 13.15 2.23 11.73
CA THR A 124 13.18 3.22 12.80
C THR A 124 12.15 4.31 12.53
N LEU A 125 11.10 4.38 13.36
CA LEU A 125 10.11 5.44 13.28
C LEU A 125 10.78 6.79 13.56
N THR A 126 10.65 7.73 12.63
CA THR A 126 11.24 9.08 12.71
C THR A 126 10.23 10.16 12.99
N ASP A 127 8.98 9.97 12.52
CA ASP A 127 7.88 10.92 12.78
C ASP A 127 6.52 10.21 12.76
N ARG A 128 5.54 10.85 13.43
CA ARG A 128 4.15 10.38 13.47
C ARG A 128 3.20 11.57 13.51
N GLU A 129 2.31 11.65 12.56
CA GLU A 129 1.28 12.70 12.49
C GLU A 129 -0.08 12.15 12.07
N THR A 130 -1.15 12.89 12.38
CA THR A 130 -2.50 12.62 11.85
C THR A 130 -2.86 13.71 10.86
N VAL A 131 -3.35 13.32 9.69
CA VAL A 131 -3.79 14.22 8.63
C VAL A 131 -5.22 13.90 8.22
N THR A 132 -5.97 14.93 7.79
CA THR A 132 -7.30 14.74 7.22
C THR A 132 -7.23 14.92 5.71
N LEU A 133 -7.48 13.85 4.96
CA LEU A 133 -7.46 13.81 3.50
C LEU A 133 -8.76 13.19 2.99
N ALA A 134 -9.35 13.77 1.94
CA ALA A 134 -10.64 13.31 1.39
C ALA A 134 -11.75 13.16 2.46
N GLY A 135 -11.70 13.96 3.54
CA GLY A 135 -12.66 13.90 4.65
C GLY A 135 -12.43 12.74 5.63
N GLN A 136 -11.33 12.01 5.51
CA GLN A 136 -10.94 10.89 6.37
C GLN A 136 -9.66 11.21 7.15
N GLU A 137 -9.54 10.67 8.35
CA GLU A 137 -8.32 10.80 9.16
C GLU A 137 -7.37 9.64 8.87
N PHE A 138 -6.14 9.97 8.44
CA PHE A 138 -5.05 9.05 8.23
C PHE A 138 -3.95 9.31 9.25
N GLU A 139 -3.36 8.25 9.75
CA GLU A 139 -2.14 8.34 10.52
C GLU A 139 -0.95 8.09 9.60
N LEU A 140 -0.03 9.05 9.56
CA LEU A 140 1.21 8.97 8.78
C LEU A 140 2.39 8.65 9.70
N LEU A 141 3.19 7.66 9.33
CA LEU A 141 4.33 7.13 10.06
C LEU A 141 5.56 7.19 9.17
N SER A 142 6.42 8.18 9.37
CA SER A 142 7.70 8.27 8.63
C SER A 142 8.75 7.41 9.29
N TYR A 143 9.61 6.76 8.50
CA TYR A 143 10.62 5.84 9.02
C TYR A 143 11.87 5.80 8.15
N ASP A 144 12.99 5.45 8.77
CA ASP A 144 14.22 5.07 8.11
C ASP A 144 14.35 3.55 8.08
N CYS A 145 14.97 3.02 7.01
CA CYS A 145 15.25 1.61 6.83
C CYS A 145 16.74 1.34 7.04
N THR A 146 17.06 0.18 7.63
CA THR A 146 18.39 -0.38 7.67
C THR A 146 18.38 -1.78 7.09
N ASP A 147 19.46 -2.17 6.40
CA ASP A 147 19.57 -3.48 5.74
C ASP A 147 18.43 -3.77 4.73
N SER A 148 18.00 -2.75 3.99
CA SER A 148 16.98 -2.80 2.96
C SER A 148 17.50 -2.18 1.65
N HIS A 149 16.77 -2.38 0.55
CA HIS A 149 17.00 -1.67 -0.70
C HIS A 149 16.46 -0.24 -0.68
N PHE A 150 15.56 0.02 0.25
CA PHE A 150 15.04 1.36 0.51
C PHE A 150 15.71 1.91 1.75
N ASP A 151 15.98 3.20 1.76
CA ASP A 151 16.62 3.90 2.86
C ASP A 151 15.60 4.53 3.80
N ARG A 152 14.45 4.92 3.26
CA ARG A 152 13.40 5.63 4.00
C ARG A 152 12.02 5.37 3.42
N GLY A 153 10.99 5.62 4.23
CA GLY A 153 9.61 5.47 3.79
C GLY A 153 8.61 6.23 4.67
N ILE A 154 7.36 6.14 4.26
CA ILE A 154 6.20 6.65 4.97
C ILE A 154 5.03 5.69 4.81
N THR A 155 4.44 5.28 5.92
CA THR A 155 3.23 4.45 5.94
C THR A 155 2.03 5.30 6.34
N ALA A 156 0.94 5.21 5.60
CA ALA A 156 -0.36 5.75 5.99
C ALA A 156 -1.29 4.62 6.44
N ILE A 157 -1.94 4.80 7.57
CA ILE A 157 -2.91 3.85 8.11
C ILE A 157 -4.26 4.55 8.26
N TRP A 158 -5.30 3.91 7.75
CA TRP A 158 -6.69 4.33 7.92
C TRP A 158 -7.54 3.14 8.32
N ARG A 159 -8.50 3.38 9.22
CA ARG A 159 -9.48 2.39 9.64
C ARG A 159 -10.87 2.99 9.76
N TYR A 160 -11.85 2.32 9.19
CA TYR A 160 -13.26 2.66 9.37
C TYR A 160 -14.08 1.38 9.57
N GLY A 161 -14.67 1.24 10.75
CA GLY A 161 -15.35 0.00 11.12
C GLY A 161 -14.42 -1.21 11.03
N SER A 162 -14.78 -2.17 10.20
CA SER A 162 -13.97 -3.38 9.92
C SER A 162 -13.06 -3.25 8.71
N MET A 163 -13.04 -2.10 8.02
CA MET A 163 -12.13 -1.84 6.90
C MET A 163 -10.81 -1.25 7.39
N VAL A 164 -9.71 -1.76 6.88
CA VAL A 164 -8.35 -1.22 7.06
C VAL A 164 -7.77 -0.89 5.69
N LEU A 165 -7.11 0.25 5.60
CA LEU A 165 -6.24 0.61 4.49
C LEU A 165 -4.86 0.90 5.04
N VAL A 166 -3.86 0.36 4.37
CA VAL A 166 -2.45 0.69 4.58
C VAL A 166 -1.83 1.04 3.24
N ALA A 167 -1.30 2.25 3.15
CA ALA A 167 -0.49 2.68 2.03
C ALA A 167 0.94 2.88 2.53
N ASP A 168 1.92 2.39 1.78
CA ASP A 168 3.33 2.52 2.12
C ASP A 168 4.09 3.04 0.91
N ILE A 169 4.90 4.06 1.10
CA ILE A 169 5.82 4.58 0.09
C ILE A 169 7.23 4.44 0.64
N ALA A 170 8.07 3.70 -0.06
CA ALA A 170 9.47 3.53 0.29
C ALA A 170 10.36 3.89 -0.89
N CYS A 171 11.52 4.48 -0.64
CA CYS A 171 12.48 4.81 -1.68
C CYS A 171 13.93 4.73 -1.20
N ALA A 172 14.83 4.55 -2.17
CA ALA A 172 16.26 4.75 -2.02
C ALA A 172 16.59 6.25 -1.92
N ASP A 173 17.69 6.60 -1.28
CA ASP A 173 18.17 7.99 -1.16
C ASP A 173 18.57 8.60 -2.51
N THR A 174 18.83 7.77 -3.52
CA THR A 174 19.12 8.21 -4.90
C THR A 174 17.91 8.80 -5.60
N LEU A 175 16.69 8.42 -5.17
CA LEU A 175 15.45 8.96 -5.72
C LEU A 175 15.05 10.23 -4.97
N GLU A 176 15.09 11.38 -5.66
CA GLU A 176 14.54 12.63 -5.13
C GLU A 176 13.02 12.55 -5.06
N LEU A 177 12.50 12.23 -3.87
CA LEU A 177 11.07 12.11 -3.60
C LEU A 177 10.72 12.76 -2.27
N ASP A 178 9.76 13.69 -2.28
CA ASP A 178 9.11 14.15 -1.05
C ASP A 178 8.05 13.12 -0.65
N LEU A 179 8.43 12.20 0.23
CA LEU A 179 7.58 11.08 0.67
C LEU A 179 6.26 11.57 1.26
N ARG A 180 6.33 12.61 2.11
CA ARG A 180 5.12 13.14 2.76
C ARG A 180 4.17 13.76 1.76
N GLN A 181 4.68 14.63 0.85
CA GLN A 181 3.85 15.25 -0.16
C GLN A 181 3.28 14.20 -1.12
N THR A 182 4.10 13.24 -1.54
CA THR A 182 3.65 12.14 -2.42
C THR A 182 2.54 11.32 -1.78
N MET A 183 2.64 11.00 -0.48
CA MET A 183 1.59 10.28 0.25
C MET A 183 0.31 11.11 0.36
N VAL A 184 0.43 12.41 0.66
CA VAL A 184 -0.72 13.33 0.74
C VAL A 184 -1.43 13.42 -0.61
N ASP A 185 -0.68 13.59 -1.71
CA ASP A 185 -1.25 13.69 -3.05
C ASP A 185 -1.90 12.36 -3.48
N PHE A 186 -1.28 11.24 -3.17
CA PHE A 186 -1.84 9.90 -3.42
C PHE A 186 -3.18 9.69 -2.69
N LEU A 187 -3.22 10.02 -1.41
CA LEU A 187 -4.43 9.84 -0.59
C LEU A 187 -5.49 10.93 -0.80
N ALA A 188 -5.15 12.05 -1.44
CA ALA A 188 -6.15 13.04 -1.84
C ALA A 188 -7.16 12.48 -2.87
N GLY A 189 -6.74 11.49 -3.67
CA GLY A 189 -7.59 10.72 -4.58
C GLY A 189 -8.32 9.53 -3.94
N PHE A 190 -8.26 9.38 -2.61
CA PHE A 190 -8.92 8.31 -1.89
C PHE A 190 -10.44 8.49 -1.89
N HIS A 191 -11.14 7.40 -2.23
CA HIS A 191 -12.60 7.32 -2.19
C HIS A 191 -13.03 6.13 -1.34
N TYR A 192 -14.03 6.37 -0.49
CA TYR A 192 -14.71 5.35 0.28
C TYR A 192 -16.21 5.54 0.17
N ALA A 193 -16.98 4.50 -0.20
CA ALA A 193 -18.44 4.54 -0.41
C ALA A 193 -19.21 3.57 0.48
#